data_6e9e990418c2a4a8194943d91f487817
#
_entry.id   6e9e990418c2a4a8194943d91f487817
#
_cell.length_a   1.000
_cell.length_b   1.000
_cell.length_c   1.000
_cell.angle_alpha   90.00
_cell.angle_beta   90.00
_cell.angle_gamma   90.00
#
_symmetry.space_group_name_H-M   'P 1'
#
loop_
_entity.id
_entity.type
_entity.pdbx_description
1 polymer ?
#
loop_
_entity_poly.entity_id
_entity_poly.type
_entity_poly.pdbx_seq_one_letter_code
_entity_poly.pdbx_strand_id
1 'polypeptide(L)'
;MKIHNPMNRRSMLKGSLLGGAALAESLFGLLPDPVLAASQNAAPATAQGAVKSLGEVVPIKLEYAFQIRIDFSERVSFATPNGRRAYVPAISGVIEGPRLQGKVVPHSGADYAGNGRLNAHYMLQASDGAYIYINNTGYLYPIDGKALDRNDPSWGGDREFYFRITPVFDTPVGPHDWLTRTVILGTGKRHANPDYTIFTYYSVL
;
A
#
# COMPACT_ATOMS: atom_id res chain seq x y z
N MET A 1 -63.71 0.77 -17.41
CA MET A 1 -63.54 2.04 -16.70
C MET A 1 -62.11 2.52 -16.89
N LYS A 2 -61.92 3.70 -17.31
CA LYS A 2 -60.84 4.35 -18.10
C LYS A 2 -59.40 4.13 -17.62
N ILE A 3 -58.59 3.73 -18.59
CA ILE A 3 -57.15 3.71 -18.70
C ILE A 3 -56.65 5.16 -18.77
N HIS A 4 -55.58 5.48 -18.07
CA HIS A 4 -54.80 6.70 -18.34
C HIS A 4 -53.34 6.36 -18.51
N ASN A 5 -52.81 6.67 -19.68
CA ASN A 5 -51.48 6.47 -20.22
C ASN A 5 -50.62 7.72 -19.91
N PRO A 6 -49.32 7.58 -19.58
CA PRO A 6 -48.46 8.73 -19.34
C PRO A 6 -47.85 9.28 -20.63
N MET A 7 -47.83 10.60 -20.70
CA MET A 7 -47.31 11.39 -21.82
C MET A 7 -45.79 11.46 -21.86
N ASN A 8 -45.31 11.13 -23.02
CA ASN A 8 -43.97 11.34 -23.55
C ASN A 8 -43.76 12.82 -23.91
N ARG A 9 -42.69 13.44 -23.43
CA ARG A 9 -42.28 14.78 -23.91
C ARG A 9 -40.83 14.73 -24.42
N ARG A 10 -40.75 14.48 -25.74
CA ARG A 10 -39.68 14.99 -26.60
C ARG A 10 -40.12 16.33 -27.16
N SER A 11 -39.27 17.33 -27.13
CA SER A 11 -39.07 18.39 -28.13
C SER A 11 -37.88 19.24 -27.67
N MET A 12 -36.81 19.17 -28.40
CA MET A 12 -36.35 20.10 -29.44
C MET A 12 -36.15 21.52 -28.94
N LEU A 13 -34.90 21.93 -28.88
CA LEU A 13 -34.53 23.24 -29.40
C LEU A 13 -33.11 23.17 -30.00
N LYS A 14 -33.05 23.33 -31.32
CA LYS A 14 -31.86 23.68 -32.09
C LYS A 14 -31.62 25.18 -31.93
N GLY A 15 -30.39 25.58 -31.71
CA GLY A 15 -29.99 26.97 -31.79
C GLY A 15 -28.46 27.07 -31.86
N SER A 16 -27.98 27.25 -33.07
CA SER A 16 -26.60 27.60 -33.38
C SER A 16 -26.31 29.02 -32.92
N LEU A 17 -25.13 29.28 -32.39
CA LEU A 17 -24.34 30.48 -32.68
C LEU A 17 -22.88 30.32 -32.26
N LEU A 18 -22.04 30.67 -33.20
CA LEU A 18 -20.58 30.77 -33.15
C LEU A 18 -20.13 31.81 -32.12
N GLY A 19 -18.96 31.54 -31.56
CA GLY A 19 -18.08 32.64 -31.17
C GLY A 19 -17.33 32.42 -29.86
N GLY A 20 -16.01 32.36 -29.94
CA GLY A 20 -15.14 32.80 -28.90
C GLY A 20 -14.38 31.70 -28.16
N ALA A 21 -13.16 31.48 -28.63
CA ALA A 21 -12.09 30.81 -27.91
C ALA A 21 -11.78 31.52 -26.60
N ALA A 22 -11.69 30.77 -25.51
CA ALA A 22 -10.85 31.12 -24.39
C ALA A 22 -10.36 29.83 -23.76
N LEU A 23 -9.12 29.53 -24.01
CA LEU A 23 -8.29 28.60 -23.29
C LEU A 23 -8.26 28.99 -21.81
N ALA A 24 -8.80 28.14 -21.00
CA ALA A 24 -8.47 28.09 -19.57
C ALA A 24 -7.89 26.71 -19.29
N GLU A 25 -6.62 26.57 -19.66
CA GLU A 25 -5.76 25.55 -19.06
C GLU A 25 -5.67 25.85 -17.58
N SER A 26 -6.42 25.17 -16.77
CA SER A 26 -6.18 25.12 -15.33
C SER A 26 -4.94 24.26 -15.10
N LEU A 27 -3.81 24.95 -15.05
CA LEU A 27 -2.57 24.52 -14.45
C LEU A 27 -2.82 24.17 -12.96
N PHE A 28 -3.30 22.96 -12.71
CA PHE A 28 -2.98 22.30 -11.45
C PHE A 28 -1.66 21.56 -11.66
N GLY A 29 -0.58 22.33 -11.69
CA GLY A 29 0.75 21.83 -11.50
C GLY A 29 0.79 21.13 -10.13
N LEU A 30 0.99 19.83 -10.16
CA LEU A 30 1.46 19.07 -9.03
C LEU A 30 2.83 19.64 -8.64
N LEU A 31 2.85 20.50 -7.65
CA LEU A 31 4.09 20.84 -6.96
C LEU A 31 4.56 19.54 -6.29
N PRO A 32 5.76 19.06 -6.60
CA PRO A 32 6.32 17.92 -5.87
C PRO A 32 6.47 18.35 -4.42
N ASP A 33 6.04 17.50 -3.51
CA ASP A 33 6.20 17.70 -2.07
C ASP A 33 7.69 17.90 -1.78
N PRO A 34 8.13 19.07 -1.26
CA PRO A 34 9.55 19.37 -1.08
C PRO A 34 10.25 18.40 -0.11
N VAL A 35 9.50 17.66 0.68
CA VAL A 35 10.03 16.65 1.59
C VAL A 35 10.49 15.38 0.83
N LEU A 36 9.85 15.03 -0.30
CA LEU A 36 10.27 13.89 -1.11
C LEU A 36 11.49 14.21 -2.00
N ALA A 37 11.64 15.46 -2.43
CA ALA A 37 12.77 15.85 -3.26
C ALA A 37 14.11 15.90 -2.49
N ALA A 38 14.09 16.16 -1.19
CA ALA A 38 15.29 16.22 -0.36
C ALA A 38 15.91 14.84 -0.07
N SER A 39 15.14 13.75 -0.18
CA SER A 39 15.61 12.40 0.15
C SER A 39 16.27 11.68 -1.04
N GLN A 40 16.14 12.20 -2.26
CA GLN A 40 16.59 11.51 -3.47
C GLN A 40 18.03 11.83 -3.90
N ASN A 41 18.67 12.82 -3.31
CA ASN A 41 20.04 13.22 -3.65
C ASN A 41 21.09 12.86 -2.57
N ALA A 42 20.74 11.97 -1.63
CA ALA A 42 21.76 11.35 -0.81
C ALA A 42 22.46 10.28 -1.65
N ALA A 43 23.46 10.68 -2.41
CA ALA A 43 24.51 9.76 -2.82
C ALA A 43 24.99 9.01 -1.55
N PRO A 44 25.37 7.72 -1.67
CA PRO A 44 25.93 7.01 -0.53
C PRO A 44 27.08 7.88 -0.02
N ALA A 45 26.92 8.41 1.20
CA ALA A 45 27.95 9.19 1.82
C ALA A 45 29.18 8.28 1.92
N THR A 46 30.14 8.52 1.01
CA THR A 46 31.48 8.02 1.20
C THR A 46 31.94 8.59 2.53
N ALA A 47 32.16 7.72 3.49
CA ALA A 47 32.55 8.04 4.85
C ALA A 47 33.88 8.80 4.83
N GLN A 48 33.81 10.12 4.75
CA GLN A 48 34.95 10.99 5.01
C GLN A 48 34.69 11.70 6.35
N GLY A 49 35.38 11.23 7.34
CA GLY A 49 35.35 11.75 8.69
C GLY A 49 34.71 10.75 9.67
N ALA A 50 35.48 10.27 10.62
CA ALA A 50 34.98 9.43 11.70
C ALA A 50 33.88 10.19 12.44
N VAL A 51 32.62 9.82 12.21
CA VAL A 51 31.50 10.32 13.01
C VAL A 51 31.77 9.87 14.45
N LYS A 52 32.01 10.83 15.34
CA LYS A 52 32.25 10.55 16.73
C LYS A 52 30.99 9.94 17.35
N SER A 53 30.98 8.65 17.61
CA SER A 53 29.90 7.98 18.30
C SER A 53 29.75 8.52 19.72
N LEU A 54 28.52 8.67 20.20
CA LEU A 54 28.25 9.04 21.61
C LEU A 54 28.42 7.86 22.57
N GLY A 55 28.59 6.64 22.04
CA GLY A 55 28.76 5.43 22.80
C GLY A 55 28.98 4.23 21.90
N GLU A 56 28.85 3.02 22.47
CA GLU A 56 28.89 1.78 21.70
C GLU A 56 27.70 1.68 20.75
N VAL A 57 27.98 1.36 19.49
CA VAL A 57 26.92 1.10 18.49
C VAL A 57 26.55 -0.38 18.58
N VAL A 58 25.36 -0.66 19.11
CA VAL A 58 24.84 -2.01 19.20
C VAL A 58 24.36 -2.45 17.80
N PRO A 59 24.90 -3.53 17.22
CA PRO A 59 24.47 -4.01 15.91
C PRO A 59 23.07 -4.64 16.00
N ILE A 60 22.23 -4.36 15.01
CA ILE A 60 20.92 -5.00 14.85
C ILE A 60 21.06 -6.11 13.81
N LYS A 61 20.53 -7.29 14.12
CA LYS A 61 20.44 -8.43 13.21
C LYS A 61 18.98 -8.67 12.83
N LEU A 62 18.76 -9.15 11.61
CA LEU A 62 17.46 -9.55 11.12
C LEU A 62 17.46 -11.06 10.87
N GLU A 63 16.43 -11.72 11.39
CA GLU A 63 16.19 -13.15 11.17
C GLU A 63 14.89 -13.33 10.39
N TYR A 64 14.91 -14.08 9.28
CA TYR A 64 13.72 -14.40 8.51
C TYR A 64 12.71 -15.16 9.37
N ALA A 65 11.47 -14.65 9.41
CA ALA A 65 10.41 -15.23 10.23
C ALA A 65 9.35 -15.96 9.39
N PHE A 66 8.73 -15.27 8.43
CA PHE A 66 7.71 -15.83 7.54
C PHE A 66 7.43 -14.89 6.36
N GLN A 67 6.65 -15.39 5.42
CA GLN A 67 6.06 -14.60 4.32
C GLN A 67 4.55 -14.67 4.37
N ILE A 68 3.89 -13.62 3.87
CA ILE A 68 2.46 -13.62 3.59
C ILE A 68 2.27 -13.22 2.13
N ARG A 69 1.63 -14.08 1.36
CA ARG A 69 1.03 -13.69 0.09
C ARG A 69 -0.40 -13.25 0.35
N ILE A 70 -0.78 -12.09 -0.14
CA ILE A 70 -2.15 -11.57 -0.06
C ILE A 70 -2.66 -11.33 -1.47
N ASP A 71 -3.79 -11.92 -1.80
CA ASP A 71 -4.51 -11.71 -3.04
C ASP A 71 -5.57 -10.62 -2.84
N PHE A 72 -5.70 -9.73 -3.83
CA PHE A 72 -6.59 -8.58 -3.76
C PHE A 72 -7.70 -8.66 -4.79
N SER A 73 -8.86 -8.09 -4.45
CA SER A 73 -9.92 -7.81 -5.42
C SER A 73 -9.75 -6.43 -6.05
N GLU A 74 -10.72 -6.06 -6.88
CA GLU A 74 -10.77 -4.73 -7.49
C GLU A 74 -10.70 -3.64 -6.42
N ARG A 75 -9.82 -2.68 -6.67
CA ARG A 75 -9.56 -1.55 -5.77
C ARG A 75 -10.41 -0.34 -6.10
N VAL A 76 -10.84 0.36 -5.08
CA VAL A 76 -11.46 1.68 -5.22
C VAL A 76 -10.42 2.74 -4.86
N SER A 77 -10.29 3.77 -5.71
CA SER A 77 -9.41 4.88 -5.39
C SER A 77 -9.99 6.21 -5.86
N PHE A 78 -9.72 7.27 -5.09
CA PHE A 78 -10.23 8.61 -5.35
C PHE A 78 -9.24 9.68 -4.89
N ALA A 79 -9.33 10.86 -5.55
CA ALA A 79 -8.57 12.04 -5.14
C ALA A 79 -9.20 12.69 -3.91
N THR A 80 -8.36 13.29 -3.06
CA THR A 80 -8.75 14.09 -1.91
C THR A 80 -7.98 15.40 -1.92
N PRO A 81 -8.38 16.44 -1.18
CA PRO A 81 -7.60 17.67 -1.07
C PRO A 81 -6.15 17.45 -0.59
N ASN A 82 -5.91 16.36 0.15
CA ASN A 82 -4.59 16.02 0.70
C ASN A 82 -3.88 14.92 -0.11
N GLY A 83 -4.27 14.71 -1.37
CA GLY A 83 -3.69 13.69 -2.25
C GLY A 83 -4.67 12.60 -2.64
N ARG A 84 -4.30 11.35 -2.49
CA ARG A 84 -5.09 10.19 -2.98
C ARG A 84 -5.34 9.18 -1.87
N ARG A 85 -6.52 8.56 -1.88
CA ARG A 85 -6.88 7.41 -1.07
C ARG A 85 -7.20 6.21 -1.95
N ALA A 86 -6.91 5.02 -1.42
CA ALA A 86 -7.33 3.77 -2.02
C ALA A 86 -7.85 2.82 -0.93
N TYR A 87 -8.83 2.02 -1.32
CA TYR A 87 -9.32 0.86 -0.59
C TYR A 87 -9.02 -0.37 -1.43
N VAL A 88 -8.22 -1.30 -0.88
CA VAL A 88 -7.73 -2.49 -1.58
C VAL A 88 -8.11 -3.71 -0.75
N PRO A 89 -9.26 -4.35 -1.03
CA PRO A 89 -9.74 -5.46 -0.23
C PRO A 89 -8.83 -6.68 -0.33
N ALA A 90 -8.46 -7.26 0.80
CA ALA A 90 -7.77 -8.54 0.90
C ALA A 90 -8.81 -9.67 0.83
N ILE A 91 -8.77 -10.48 -0.23
CA ILE A 91 -9.76 -11.55 -0.45
C ILE A 91 -9.30 -12.91 0.06
N SER A 92 -8.01 -13.16 0.05
CA SER A 92 -7.38 -14.40 0.51
C SER A 92 -5.88 -14.23 0.70
N GLY A 93 -5.21 -15.26 1.16
CA GLY A 93 -3.76 -15.31 1.22
C GLY A 93 -3.25 -16.53 1.98
N VAL A 94 -1.97 -16.78 1.81
CA VAL A 94 -1.25 -17.88 2.47
C VAL A 94 -0.08 -17.33 3.27
N ILE A 95 0.22 -17.98 4.39
CA ILE A 95 1.34 -17.65 5.28
C ILE A 95 2.27 -18.86 5.29
N GLU A 96 3.54 -18.63 4.98
CA GLU A 96 4.56 -19.67 4.97
C GLU A 96 5.84 -19.16 5.63
N GLY A 97 6.44 -19.99 6.48
CA GLY A 97 7.72 -19.67 7.10
C GLY A 97 8.05 -20.55 8.29
N PRO A 98 9.28 -20.44 8.81
CA PRO A 98 9.73 -21.25 9.93
C PRO A 98 9.03 -20.91 11.25
N ARG A 99 8.55 -19.68 11.42
CA ARG A 99 7.97 -19.20 12.69
C ARG A 99 6.45 -19.03 12.66
N LEU A 100 5.85 -18.95 11.46
CA LEU A 100 4.39 -18.84 11.30
C LEU A 100 3.96 -19.46 9.98
N GLN A 101 2.92 -20.27 10.02
CA GLN A 101 2.23 -20.85 8.87
C GLN A 101 0.72 -20.69 9.04
N GLY A 102 -0.01 -20.59 7.91
CA GLY A 102 -1.46 -20.41 7.98
C GLY A 102 -2.03 -19.72 6.76
N LYS A 103 -3.05 -18.90 6.96
CA LYS A 103 -3.75 -18.19 5.89
C LYS A 103 -4.19 -16.79 6.33
N VAL A 104 -4.44 -15.92 5.36
CA VAL A 104 -5.22 -14.69 5.57
C VAL A 104 -6.69 -15.10 5.63
N VAL A 105 -7.40 -14.65 6.64
CA VAL A 105 -8.84 -14.89 6.75
C VAL A 105 -9.54 -14.16 5.61
N PRO A 106 -10.32 -14.85 4.77
CA PRO A 106 -10.95 -14.24 3.61
C PRO A 106 -11.83 -13.05 3.98
N HIS A 107 -11.68 -11.95 3.23
CA HIS A 107 -12.48 -10.73 3.39
C HIS A 107 -12.43 -10.09 4.79
N SER A 108 -11.37 -10.37 5.56
CA SER A 108 -11.24 -9.87 6.94
C SER A 108 -10.70 -8.45 7.03
N GLY A 109 -10.35 -7.82 5.91
CA GLY A 109 -9.82 -6.47 5.91
C GLY A 109 -9.32 -5.98 4.56
N ALA A 110 -8.60 -4.88 4.58
CA ALA A 110 -8.13 -4.19 3.40
C ALA A 110 -6.88 -3.36 3.68
N ASP A 111 -6.20 -2.94 2.62
CA ASP A 111 -5.26 -1.83 2.67
C ASP A 111 -5.99 -0.51 2.38
N TYR A 112 -5.89 0.42 3.31
CA TYR A 112 -6.40 1.79 3.22
C TYR A 112 -5.29 2.74 2.77
N ALA A 113 -4.62 2.39 1.69
CA ALA A 113 -3.45 3.07 1.16
C ALA A 113 -3.69 4.55 0.83
N GLY A 114 -2.65 5.33 0.91
CA GLY A 114 -2.70 6.73 0.49
C GLY A 114 -1.31 7.38 0.47
N ASN A 115 -1.03 8.18 -0.56
CA ASN A 115 0.18 9.01 -0.65
C ASN A 115 1.48 8.23 -0.40
N GLY A 116 1.62 7.05 -1.00
CA GLY A 116 2.81 6.21 -0.82
C GLY A 116 2.89 5.49 0.55
N ARG A 117 1.83 5.56 1.35
CA ARG A 117 1.74 4.84 2.62
C ARG A 117 0.84 3.63 2.51
N LEU A 118 1.27 2.54 3.11
CA LEU A 118 0.48 1.35 3.39
C LEU A 118 -0.16 1.52 4.78
N ASN A 119 -1.43 1.12 4.91
CA ASN A 119 -2.12 0.99 6.19
C ASN A 119 -3.15 -0.13 6.08
N ALA A 120 -2.67 -1.36 6.18
CA ALA A 120 -3.46 -2.56 5.95
C ALA A 120 -3.81 -3.24 7.27
N HIS A 121 -5.11 -3.54 7.43
CA HIS A 121 -5.66 -4.23 8.58
C HIS A 121 -6.40 -5.46 8.13
N TYR A 122 -6.05 -6.63 8.65
CA TYR A 122 -6.73 -7.90 8.35
C TYR A 122 -6.44 -8.95 9.41
N MET A 123 -7.17 -10.05 9.36
CA MET A 123 -6.99 -11.19 10.25
C MET A 123 -6.20 -12.29 9.56
N LEU A 124 -5.33 -12.91 10.31
CA LEU A 124 -4.63 -14.13 9.97
C LEU A 124 -5.20 -15.27 10.78
N GLN A 125 -5.11 -16.49 10.27
CA GLN A 125 -5.36 -17.71 11.02
C GLN A 125 -4.16 -18.61 10.88
N ALA A 126 -3.47 -18.85 11.99
CA ALA A 126 -2.35 -19.78 12.04
C ALA A 126 -2.81 -21.22 11.79
N SER A 127 -1.89 -22.12 11.43
CA SER A 127 -2.19 -23.52 11.13
C SER A 127 -2.75 -24.32 12.32
N ASP A 128 -2.51 -23.86 13.54
CA ASP A 128 -3.11 -24.41 14.78
C ASP A 128 -4.51 -23.86 15.09
N GLY A 129 -5.02 -22.95 14.22
CA GLY A 129 -6.34 -22.35 14.34
C GLY A 129 -6.38 -21.02 15.08
N ALA A 130 -5.30 -20.56 15.67
CA ALA A 130 -5.24 -19.27 16.38
C ALA A 130 -5.48 -18.10 15.42
N TYR A 131 -6.30 -17.13 15.83
CA TYR A 131 -6.52 -15.90 15.10
C TYR A 131 -5.52 -14.83 15.53
N ILE A 132 -4.94 -14.15 14.56
CA ILE A 132 -3.94 -13.10 14.75
C ILE A 132 -4.40 -11.87 13.99
N TYR A 133 -4.52 -10.74 14.66
CA TYR A 133 -4.73 -9.45 14.00
C TYR A 133 -3.39 -8.86 13.58
N ILE A 134 -3.35 -8.27 12.39
CA ILE A 134 -2.20 -7.49 11.89
C ILE A 134 -2.64 -6.09 11.49
N ASN A 135 -1.91 -5.10 11.97
CA ASN A 135 -1.87 -3.75 11.42
C ASN A 135 -0.53 -3.57 10.71
N ASN A 136 -0.57 -3.65 9.38
CA ASN A 136 0.63 -3.60 8.54
C ASN A 136 0.80 -2.21 7.96
N THR A 137 1.67 -1.40 8.54
CA THR A 137 1.98 -0.05 8.08
C THR A 137 3.30 -0.01 7.33
N GLY A 138 3.48 0.98 6.45
CA GLY A 138 4.72 1.10 5.72
C GLY A 138 4.73 2.17 4.63
N TYR A 139 5.80 2.13 3.83
CA TYR A 139 6.04 3.06 2.74
C TYR A 139 6.25 2.31 1.44
N LEU A 140 5.64 2.84 0.38
CA LEU A 140 5.75 2.33 -0.98
C LEU A 140 5.96 3.48 -1.95
N TYR A 141 7.14 3.56 -2.56
CA TYR A 141 7.44 4.54 -3.60
C TYR A 141 8.46 3.99 -4.60
N PRO A 142 8.42 4.44 -5.87
CA PRO A 142 9.40 4.04 -6.87
C PRO A 142 10.80 4.55 -6.52
N ILE A 143 11.83 3.72 -6.73
CA ILE A 143 13.23 4.12 -6.46
C ILE A 143 13.76 5.06 -7.54
N ASP A 144 13.19 5.02 -8.75
CA ASP A 144 13.60 5.84 -9.89
C ASP A 144 13.19 7.32 -9.81
N GLY A 145 12.55 7.73 -8.71
CA GLY A 145 12.10 9.11 -8.48
C GLY A 145 10.92 9.56 -9.32
N LYS A 146 10.37 8.74 -10.19
CA LYS A 146 9.19 9.07 -10.99
C LYS A 146 7.92 8.92 -10.17
N ALA A 147 6.94 9.76 -10.47
CA ALA A 147 5.64 9.69 -9.81
C ALA A 147 5.02 8.29 -9.91
N LEU A 148 4.26 7.94 -8.88
CA LEU A 148 3.52 6.70 -8.83
C LEU A 148 2.27 6.83 -9.72
N ASP A 149 2.35 6.43 -10.97
CA ASP A 149 1.18 6.28 -11.83
C ASP A 149 0.68 4.84 -11.73
N ARG A 150 -0.57 4.68 -11.31
CA ARG A 150 -1.21 3.36 -11.20
C ARG A 150 -1.66 2.79 -12.53
N ASN A 151 -1.76 3.62 -13.56
CA ASN A 151 -2.04 3.21 -14.92
C ASN A 151 -0.77 2.83 -15.68
N ASP A 152 0.41 3.03 -15.07
CA ASP A 152 1.67 2.61 -15.62
C ASP A 152 1.70 1.07 -15.71
N PRO A 153 1.83 0.50 -16.92
CA PRO A 153 1.89 -0.96 -17.09
C PRO A 153 3.09 -1.60 -16.39
N SER A 154 4.13 -0.83 -16.03
CA SER A 154 5.26 -1.32 -15.22
C SER A 154 4.93 -1.43 -13.73
N TRP A 155 3.74 -0.98 -13.30
CA TRP A 155 3.26 -1.15 -11.94
C TRP A 155 3.09 -2.63 -11.60
N GLY A 156 3.99 -3.17 -10.78
CA GLY A 156 4.06 -4.61 -10.45
C GLY A 156 4.81 -5.47 -11.46
N GLY A 157 5.45 -4.86 -12.48
CA GLY A 157 6.42 -5.50 -13.37
C GLY A 157 7.87 -5.37 -12.85
N ASP A 158 8.79 -5.06 -13.74
CA ASP A 158 10.23 -4.97 -13.42
C ASP A 158 10.64 -3.67 -12.69
N ARG A 159 9.73 -2.73 -12.53
CA ARG A 159 9.98 -1.47 -11.83
C ARG A 159 10.28 -1.72 -10.37
N GLU A 160 11.41 -1.20 -9.89
CA GLU A 160 11.82 -1.34 -8.50
C GLU A 160 11.13 -0.31 -7.59
N PHE A 161 10.72 -0.80 -6.41
CA PHE A 161 10.07 -0.01 -5.37
C PHE A 161 10.80 -0.14 -4.05
N TYR A 162 10.91 0.98 -3.34
CA TYR A 162 11.13 0.94 -1.91
C TYR A 162 9.80 0.56 -1.26
N PHE A 163 9.69 -0.68 -0.80
CA PHE A 163 8.52 -1.16 -0.10
C PHE A 163 8.95 -1.79 1.22
N ARG A 164 8.81 -1.02 2.31
CA ARG A 164 9.19 -1.41 3.66
C ARG A 164 8.01 -1.26 4.59
N ILE A 165 7.87 -2.21 5.50
CA ILE A 165 6.75 -2.33 6.41
C ILE A 165 7.21 -2.51 7.85
N THR A 166 6.39 -2.00 8.77
CA THR A 166 6.56 -2.12 10.23
C THR A 166 5.23 -2.57 10.81
N PRO A 167 4.93 -3.88 10.75
CA PRO A 167 3.68 -4.41 11.25
C PRO A 167 3.62 -4.41 12.78
N VAL A 168 2.39 -4.32 13.29
CA VAL A 168 2.05 -4.60 14.69
C VAL A 168 1.04 -5.73 14.70
N PHE A 169 1.17 -6.64 15.67
CA PHE A 169 0.31 -7.81 15.79
C PHE A 169 -0.38 -7.86 17.15
N ASP A 170 -1.63 -8.35 17.14
CA ASP A 170 -2.32 -8.78 18.34
C ASP A 170 -2.63 -10.28 18.22
N THR A 171 -2.26 -11.05 19.25
CA THR A 171 -2.40 -12.51 19.26
C THR A 171 -3.05 -12.98 20.56
N PRO A 172 -3.69 -14.14 20.56
CA PRO A 172 -4.02 -14.82 21.82
C PRO A 172 -2.74 -15.14 22.61
N VAL A 173 -2.88 -15.27 23.91
CA VAL A 173 -1.82 -15.83 24.78
C VAL A 173 -1.49 -17.25 24.31
N GLY A 174 -0.21 -17.54 24.07
CA GLY A 174 0.21 -18.87 23.63
C GLY A 174 1.39 -18.83 22.65
N PRO A 175 1.47 -19.80 21.72
CA PRO A 175 2.66 -20.02 20.90
C PRO A 175 2.98 -18.86 19.93
N HIS A 176 2.02 -17.98 19.65
CA HIS A 176 2.18 -16.85 18.74
C HIS A 176 2.40 -15.50 19.44
N ASP A 177 2.39 -15.45 20.78
CA ASP A 177 2.51 -14.21 21.55
C ASP A 177 3.86 -13.50 21.36
N TRP A 178 4.87 -14.20 20.83
CA TRP A 178 6.15 -13.61 20.45
C TRP A 178 6.00 -12.45 19.46
N LEU A 179 4.97 -12.49 18.59
CA LEU A 179 4.65 -11.43 17.63
C LEU A 179 4.33 -10.09 18.31
N THR A 180 3.80 -10.10 19.53
CA THR A 180 3.44 -8.89 20.27
C THR A 180 4.63 -8.30 21.06
N ARG A 181 5.72 -9.05 21.17
CA ARG A 181 6.91 -8.70 21.99
C ARG A 181 8.18 -8.54 21.18
N THR A 182 8.09 -8.75 19.85
CA THR A 182 9.25 -8.68 18.94
C THR A 182 9.04 -7.54 17.97
N VAL A 183 10.06 -6.73 17.76
CA VAL A 183 10.05 -5.77 16.65
C VAL A 183 10.15 -6.54 15.35
N ILE A 184 9.17 -6.36 14.49
CA ILE A 184 9.11 -6.99 13.17
C ILE A 184 9.28 -5.90 12.10
N LEU A 185 10.19 -6.15 11.17
CA LEU A 185 10.35 -5.35 9.97
C LEU A 185 10.04 -6.22 8.75
N GLY A 186 9.70 -5.59 7.63
CA GLY A 186 9.50 -6.37 6.43
C GLY A 186 9.65 -5.61 5.13
N THR A 187 9.56 -6.39 4.05
CA THR A 187 9.56 -5.91 2.68
C THR A 187 8.31 -6.37 1.97
N GLY A 188 7.85 -5.59 0.98
CA GLY A 188 6.77 -5.99 0.09
C GLY A 188 7.25 -6.10 -1.35
N LYS A 189 6.72 -7.07 -2.09
CA LYS A 189 6.85 -7.17 -3.55
C LYS A 189 5.46 -7.37 -4.14
N ARG A 190 5.02 -6.36 -4.90
CA ARG A 190 3.73 -6.41 -5.56
C ARG A 190 3.81 -7.06 -6.93
N HIS A 191 2.76 -7.80 -7.28
CA HIS A 191 2.50 -8.35 -8.60
C HIS A 191 1.15 -7.80 -9.11
N ALA A 192 1.08 -7.41 -10.38
CA ALA A 192 -0.09 -6.71 -10.92
C ALA A 192 -1.11 -7.65 -11.57
N ASN A 193 -0.66 -8.75 -12.14
CA ASN A 193 -1.52 -9.70 -12.85
C ASN A 193 -1.05 -11.14 -12.63
N PRO A 194 -1.76 -11.93 -11.80
CA PRO A 194 -2.85 -11.52 -10.91
C PRO A 194 -2.40 -10.52 -9.84
N ASP A 195 -3.36 -9.74 -9.27
CA ASP A 195 -3.04 -8.71 -8.28
C ASP A 195 -2.84 -9.34 -6.89
N TYR A 196 -1.59 -9.45 -6.48
CA TYR A 196 -1.19 -9.90 -5.15
C TYR A 196 0.09 -9.21 -4.68
N THR A 197 0.35 -9.27 -3.40
CA THR A 197 1.60 -8.82 -2.80
C THR A 197 2.18 -9.94 -1.93
N ILE A 198 3.50 -10.15 -2.05
CA ILE A 198 4.24 -10.99 -1.11
C ILE A 198 4.94 -10.05 -0.12
N PHE A 199 4.62 -10.21 1.15
CA PHE A 199 5.31 -9.56 2.25
C PHE A 199 6.27 -10.55 2.90
N THR A 200 7.51 -10.14 3.11
CA THR A 200 8.53 -10.93 3.84
C THR A 200 8.81 -10.24 5.17
N TYR A 201 8.71 -10.98 6.25
CA TYR A 201 8.83 -10.49 7.62
C TYR A 201 10.10 -11.02 8.29
N TYR A 202 10.74 -10.15 9.03
CA TYR A 202 11.97 -10.43 9.77
C TYR A 202 11.83 -9.99 11.23
N SER A 203 12.25 -10.85 12.15
CA SER A 203 12.45 -10.48 13.54
C SER A 203 13.74 -9.67 13.70
N VAL A 204 13.68 -8.61 14.48
CA VAL A 204 14.85 -7.85 14.90
C VAL A 204 15.43 -8.54 16.14
N LEU A 205 16.75 -8.85 16.12
CA LEU A 205 17.50 -9.50 17.20
C LEU A 205 18.50 -8.54 17.82
#